data_d404671677e658f6241e61e8ceba57a9
#
_entry.id   d404671677e658f6241e61e8ceba57a9
#
_cell.length_a   1.000
_cell.length_b   1.000
_cell.length_c   1.000
_cell.angle_alpha   90.00
_cell.angle_beta   90.00
_cell.angle_gamma   90.00
#
_symmetry.space_group_name_H-M   'P 1'
#
loop_
_entity.id
_entity.type
_entity.pdbx_description
1 polymer ?
#
loop_
_entity_poly.entity_id
_entity_poly.type
_entity_poly.pdbx_seq_one_letter_code
_entity_poly.pdbx_strand_id
1 'polypeptide(L)'
;MRKVEEFYYDVKIKNDKDMNKINALFAADKGRKLFSLYFCAGCPTLESTAEVITTLDGRGVDMVEVGIPFSDPLADGPVIQAAATAALRNGMTLKKLFSQLAGIKGKVNIPLVLMGYLNVIMHYGYEEFFKSCAECGVSGTIIPDLPFDDYLTEIKPVADRYDIRVIMMITPETDEKRIRFIDEHTDGFIYMVSSANVTGAQSRFDNDKLDYFNRVNGMRLRNPRMIGFGISNRQTLESARRNAAGTIIGSKFVSLLNEEKDPGKALDRLMEELS
;
A
#
# COMPACT_ATOMS: atom_id res chain seq x y z
N MET A 1 9.84 19.81 -37.64
CA MET A 1 9.47 18.38 -37.56
C MET A 1 10.47 17.52 -36.79
N ARG A 2 11.80 17.68 -36.92
CA ARG A 2 12.80 16.86 -36.19
C ARG A 2 12.82 17.01 -34.65
N LYS A 3 12.47 18.14 -34.07
CA LYS A 3 12.49 18.37 -32.61
C LYS A 3 11.32 17.74 -31.84
N VAL A 4 10.23 17.37 -32.51
CA VAL A 4 9.06 16.74 -31.89
C VAL A 4 9.25 15.23 -31.84
N GLU A 5 9.96 14.65 -32.79
CA GLU A 5 10.27 13.21 -32.80
C GLU A 5 11.34 12.83 -31.75
N GLU A 6 12.32 13.68 -31.48
CA GLU A 6 13.31 13.46 -30.42
C GLU A 6 12.64 13.48 -29.02
N PHE A 7 11.66 14.37 -28.80
CA PHE A 7 10.93 14.43 -27.54
C PHE A 7 10.04 13.19 -27.31
N TYR A 8 9.53 12.58 -28.39
CA TYR A 8 8.74 11.34 -28.33
C TYR A 8 9.61 10.08 -28.18
N TYR A 9 10.88 10.13 -28.60
CA TYR A 9 11.80 8.99 -28.46
C TYR A 9 12.42 8.91 -27.06
N ASP A 10 12.66 10.02 -26.38
CA ASP A 10 13.17 10.06 -24.99
C ASP A 10 12.13 9.60 -23.95
N VAL A 11 10.85 9.61 -24.29
CA VAL A 11 9.78 9.10 -23.41
C VAL A 11 9.64 7.57 -23.49
N LYS A 12 10.25 6.89 -24.44
CA LYS A 12 9.97 5.48 -24.77
C LYS A 12 11.03 4.46 -24.36
N ILE A 13 12.13 4.86 -23.74
CA ILE A 13 13.10 3.91 -23.18
C ILE A 13 13.49 4.37 -21.77
N LYS A 14 12.56 4.35 -20.81
CA LYS A 14 12.97 4.03 -19.45
C LYS A 14 13.40 2.56 -19.51
N ASN A 15 14.70 2.31 -19.39
CA ASN A 15 15.24 0.96 -19.20
C ASN A 15 14.48 0.33 -18.00
N ASP A 16 14.26 -0.98 -17.99
CA ASP A 16 13.66 -1.73 -16.88
C ASP A 16 14.30 -1.41 -15.50
N LYS A 17 15.52 -0.87 -15.52
CA LYS A 17 16.25 -0.42 -14.32
C LYS A 17 15.74 0.91 -13.72
N ASP A 18 15.00 1.71 -14.51
CA ASP A 18 14.48 3.03 -14.10
C ASP A 18 12.98 3.02 -13.81
N MET A 19 12.35 1.85 -13.94
CA MET A 19 10.91 1.71 -13.65
C MET A 19 10.67 1.67 -12.13
N ASN A 20 9.67 2.43 -11.65
CA ASN A 20 9.23 2.34 -10.25
C ASN A 20 8.94 0.88 -9.86
N LYS A 21 9.40 0.44 -8.68
CA LYS A 21 9.30 -0.96 -8.25
C LYS A 21 7.85 -1.49 -8.22
N ILE A 22 6.85 -0.65 -7.93
CA ILE A 22 5.42 -1.04 -7.99
C ILE A 22 5.06 -1.38 -9.43
N ASN A 23 5.37 -0.50 -10.39
CA ASN A 23 5.10 -0.74 -11.80
C ASN A 23 5.83 -1.98 -12.32
N ALA A 24 7.10 -2.17 -11.93
CA ALA A 24 7.88 -3.35 -12.29
C ALA A 24 7.29 -4.63 -11.71
N LEU A 25 6.80 -4.61 -10.47
CA LEU A 25 6.13 -5.75 -9.84
C LEU A 25 4.91 -6.21 -10.65
N PHE A 26 4.04 -5.29 -11.05
CA PHE A 26 2.85 -5.62 -11.84
C PHE A 26 3.18 -5.99 -13.29
N ALA A 27 4.22 -5.39 -13.88
CA ALA A 27 4.69 -5.76 -15.23
C ALA A 27 5.33 -7.17 -15.27
N ALA A 28 5.99 -7.58 -14.19
CA ALA A 28 6.58 -8.92 -14.06
C ALA A 28 5.54 -10.01 -13.73
N ASP A 29 4.28 -9.62 -13.45
CA ASP A 29 3.21 -10.57 -13.09
C ASP A 29 2.95 -11.52 -14.26
N LYS A 30 3.26 -12.79 -14.02
CA LYS A 30 3.04 -13.90 -14.96
C LYS A 30 1.74 -14.67 -14.67
N GLY A 31 0.73 -13.99 -14.15
CA GLY A 31 -0.58 -14.55 -13.81
C GLY A 31 -0.69 -15.13 -12.40
N ARG A 32 0.35 -15.02 -11.56
CA ARG A 32 0.21 -15.30 -10.12
C ARG A 32 -0.44 -14.13 -9.41
N LYS A 33 -1.11 -14.39 -8.30
CA LYS A 33 -1.73 -13.35 -7.48
C LYS A 33 -0.72 -12.79 -6.47
N LEU A 34 -0.54 -11.47 -6.48
CA LEU A 34 0.36 -10.78 -5.58
C LEU A 34 -0.14 -10.82 -4.14
N PHE A 35 0.81 -10.85 -3.21
CA PHE A 35 0.56 -10.92 -1.78
C PHE A 35 1.28 -9.78 -1.07
N SER A 36 0.52 -8.85 -0.52
CA SER A 36 1.02 -7.70 0.25
C SER A 36 0.59 -7.78 1.70
N LEU A 37 1.46 -7.34 2.59
CA LEU A 37 1.18 -7.22 4.02
C LEU A 37 1.31 -5.79 4.50
N TYR A 38 0.36 -5.40 5.35
CA TYR A 38 0.43 -4.14 6.10
C TYR A 38 0.86 -4.39 7.54
N PHE A 39 1.73 -3.54 8.05
CA PHE A 39 2.00 -3.44 9.49
C PHE A 39 2.25 -1.98 9.90
N CYS A 40 2.11 -1.68 11.20
CA CYS A 40 2.34 -0.35 11.74
C CYS A 40 3.82 -0.17 12.10
N ALA A 41 4.46 0.90 11.63
CA ALA A 41 5.84 1.25 12.01
C ALA A 41 5.97 1.36 13.53
N GLY A 42 7.05 0.80 14.08
CA GLY A 42 7.26 0.76 15.54
C GLY A 42 6.50 -0.36 16.25
N CYS A 43 6.00 -1.34 15.49
CA CYS A 43 5.38 -2.57 16.01
C CYS A 43 6.17 -3.80 15.52
N PRO A 44 6.33 -4.82 16.38
CA PRO A 44 5.85 -4.95 17.76
C PRO A 44 6.65 -4.12 18.77
N THR A 45 7.82 -3.60 18.42
CA THR A 45 8.65 -2.69 19.22
C THR A 45 9.10 -1.49 18.39
N LEU A 46 9.53 -0.42 19.06
CA LEU A 46 9.93 0.81 18.41
C LEU A 46 10.99 0.61 17.31
N GLU A 47 11.93 -0.30 17.50
CA GLU A 47 13.06 -0.53 16.59
C GLU A 47 12.83 -1.66 15.57
N SER A 48 11.70 -2.36 15.60
CA SER A 48 11.48 -3.56 14.78
C SER A 48 11.10 -3.31 13.32
N THR A 49 10.82 -2.06 12.91
CA THR A 49 10.35 -1.76 11.55
C THR A 49 11.25 -2.34 10.46
N ALA A 50 12.56 -2.15 10.58
CA ALA A 50 13.53 -2.63 9.60
C ALA A 50 13.60 -4.18 9.57
N GLU A 51 13.54 -4.82 10.73
CA GLU A 51 13.53 -6.28 10.87
C GLU A 51 12.27 -6.89 10.24
N VAL A 52 11.09 -6.31 10.51
CA VAL A 52 9.84 -6.78 9.91
C VAL A 52 9.94 -6.74 8.39
N ILE A 53 10.35 -5.60 7.81
CA ILE A 53 10.46 -5.45 6.35
C ILE A 53 11.44 -6.46 5.75
N THR A 54 12.64 -6.58 6.31
CA THR A 54 13.67 -7.49 5.77
C THR A 54 13.28 -8.97 5.91
N THR A 55 12.57 -9.33 6.97
CA THR A 55 12.02 -10.69 7.13
C THR A 55 10.97 -10.98 6.06
N LEU A 56 10.04 -10.07 5.80
CA LEU A 56 9.00 -10.25 4.80
C LEU A 56 9.56 -10.33 3.37
N ASP A 57 10.55 -9.49 3.03
CA ASP A 57 11.27 -9.54 1.75
C ASP A 57 11.93 -10.92 1.54
N GLY A 58 12.62 -11.44 2.54
CA GLY A 58 13.28 -12.76 2.49
C GLY A 58 12.33 -13.96 2.47
N ARG A 59 11.03 -13.78 2.71
CA ARG A 59 10.04 -14.84 2.85
C ARG A 59 8.96 -14.84 1.75
N GLY A 60 9.18 -14.11 0.65
CA GLY A 60 8.36 -14.17 -0.55
C GLY A 60 7.07 -13.33 -0.50
N VAL A 61 7.00 -12.34 0.38
CA VAL A 61 5.99 -11.29 0.30
C VAL A 61 6.32 -10.38 -0.88
N ASP A 62 5.33 -9.98 -1.66
CA ASP A 62 5.54 -9.24 -2.91
C ASP A 62 5.66 -7.73 -2.72
N MET A 63 5.01 -7.18 -1.70
CA MET A 63 5.00 -5.76 -1.38
C MET A 63 4.70 -5.60 0.11
N VAL A 64 5.22 -4.56 0.73
CA VAL A 64 4.93 -4.23 2.13
C VAL A 64 4.39 -2.82 2.25
N GLU A 65 3.28 -2.71 2.95
CA GLU A 65 2.69 -1.43 3.37
C GLU A 65 3.09 -1.14 4.81
N VAL A 66 3.73 -0.01 5.03
CA VAL A 66 4.18 0.44 6.34
C VAL A 66 3.31 1.59 6.81
N GLY A 67 2.48 1.35 7.81
CA GLY A 67 1.61 2.37 8.40
C GLY A 67 2.40 3.39 9.21
N ILE A 68 2.22 4.65 8.90
CA ILE A 68 2.72 5.78 9.69
C ILE A 68 1.75 5.96 10.87
N PRO A 69 2.18 5.79 12.13
CA PRO A 69 1.29 5.94 13.27
C PRO A 69 0.68 7.34 13.35
N PHE A 70 -0.62 7.39 13.61
CA PHE A 70 -1.35 8.63 13.79
C PHE A 70 -2.33 8.51 14.98
N SER A 71 -2.57 9.62 15.69
CA SER A 71 -3.40 9.64 16.90
C SER A 71 -4.90 9.56 16.61
N ASP A 72 -5.32 10.04 15.42
CA ASP A 72 -6.72 10.25 15.07
C ASP A 72 -7.12 9.55 13.75
N PRO A 73 -6.87 8.23 13.61
CA PRO A 73 -7.07 7.50 12.35
C PRO A 73 -8.56 7.23 12.10
N LEU A 74 -9.12 7.86 11.06
CA LEU A 74 -10.54 7.72 10.70
C LEU A 74 -10.85 6.44 9.94
N ALA A 75 -9.88 5.91 9.17
CA ALA A 75 -10.08 4.74 8.30
C ALA A 75 -9.67 3.41 8.95
N ASP A 76 -9.03 3.44 10.12
CA ASP A 76 -8.45 2.27 10.75
C ASP A 76 -9.39 1.61 11.76
N GLY A 77 -9.39 0.28 11.78
CA GLY A 77 -10.08 -0.50 12.79
C GLY A 77 -9.30 -0.63 14.10
N PRO A 78 -9.93 -1.23 15.14
CA PRO A 78 -9.40 -1.27 16.51
C PRO A 78 -7.98 -1.84 16.62
N VAL A 79 -7.65 -2.86 15.83
CA VAL A 79 -6.33 -3.52 15.85
C VAL A 79 -5.24 -2.55 15.39
N ILE A 80 -5.47 -1.86 14.27
CA ILE A 80 -4.50 -0.91 13.71
C ILE A 80 -4.41 0.33 14.60
N GLN A 81 -5.54 0.84 15.11
CA GLN A 81 -5.56 1.95 16.07
C GLN A 81 -4.76 1.63 17.34
N ALA A 82 -4.91 0.43 17.89
CA ALA A 82 -4.16 0.01 19.07
C ALA A 82 -2.66 -0.07 18.79
N ALA A 83 -2.26 -0.60 17.62
CA ALA A 83 -0.88 -0.66 17.19
C ALA A 83 -0.27 0.75 17.00
N ALA A 84 -0.98 1.64 16.31
CA ALA A 84 -0.56 3.03 16.12
C ALA A 84 -0.39 3.76 17.47
N THR A 85 -1.35 3.61 18.38
CA THR A 85 -1.30 4.19 19.73
C THR A 85 -0.07 3.69 20.51
N ALA A 86 0.20 2.38 20.45
CA ALA A 86 1.37 1.80 21.11
C ALA A 86 2.68 2.34 20.51
N ALA A 87 2.79 2.40 19.19
CA ALA A 87 3.96 2.93 18.50
C ALA A 87 4.23 4.41 18.86
N LEU A 88 3.19 5.24 18.88
CA LEU A 88 3.30 6.66 19.30
C LEU A 88 3.76 6.80 20.76
N ARG A 89 3.18 6.02 21.67
CA ARG A 89 3.58 6.00 23.08
C ARG A 89 5.02 5.58 23.27
N ASN A 90 5.52 4.70 22.41
CA ASN A 90 6.91 4.26 22.41
C ASN A 90 7.87 5.26 21.73
N GLY A 91 7.35 6.38 21.21
CA GLY A 91 8.15 7.44 20.61
C GLY A 91 8.40 7.30 19.11
N MET A 92 7.58 6.54 18.37
CA MET A 92 7.65 6.51 16.90
C MET A 92 7.26 7.87 16.34
N THR A 93 8.05 8.34 15.39
CA THR A 93 7.83 9.56 14.61
C THR A 93 8.14 9.29 13.15
N LEU A 94 7.64 10.12 12.25
CA LEU A 94 7.96 10.01 10.82
C LEU A 94 9.47 10.13 10.54
N LYS A 95 10.15 11.03 11.26
CA LYS A 95 11.61 11.18 11.19
C LYS A 95 12.34 9.90 11.62
N LYS A 96 11.88 9.23 12.68
CA LYS A 96 12.46 7.96 13.13
C LYS A 96 12.19 6.85 12.14
N LEU A 97 10.98 6.79 11.58
CA LEU A 97 10.64 5.84 10.52
C LEU A 97 11.59 5.99 9.33
N PHE A 98 11.78 7.19 8.79
CA PHE A 98 12.72 7.41 7.69
C PHE A 98 14.16 7.01 8.04
N SER A 99 14.61 7.26 9.28
CA SER A 99 15.93 6.81 9.74
C SER A 99 16.07 5.26 9.71
N GLN A 100 15.02 4.54 10.11
CA GLN A 100 15.00 3.07 10.06
C GLN A 100 14.97 2.54 8.62
N LEU A 101 14.18 3.16 7.75
CA LEU A 101 14.11 2.79 6.32
C LEU A 101 15.43 3.06 5.59
N ALA A 102 16.10 4.16 5.89
CA ALA A 102 17.42 4.47 5.32
C ALA A 102 18.45 3.37 5.63
N GLY A 103 18.37 2.74 6.81
CA GLY A 103 19.25 1.65 7.23
C GLY A 103 19.11 0.35 6.43
N ILE A 104 18.00 0.17 5.72
CA ILE A 104 17.71 -0.99 4.88
C ILE A 104 17.64 -0.67 3.39
N LYS A 105 17.86 0.56 3.00
CA LYS A 105 17.91 0.96 1.58
C LYS A 105 18.93 0.11 0.82
N GLY A 106 18.53 -0.43 -0.32
CA GLY A 106 19.37 -1.30 -1.16
C GLY A 106 19.53 -2.73 -0.65
N LYS A 107 18.99 -3.06 0.54
CA LYS A 107 18.95 -4.42 1.09
C LYS A 107 17.59 -5.10 0.87
N VAL A 108 16.57 -4.33 0.55
CA VAL A 108 15.19 -4.78 0.33
C VAL A 108 14.84 -4.65 -1.15
N ASN A 109 14.32 -5.72 -1.73
CA ASN A 109 14.01 -5.81 -3.16
C ASN A 109 12.54 -5.47 -3.46
N ILE A 110 11.62 -5.88 -2.57
CA ILE A 110 10.18 -5.63 -2.74
C ILE A 110 9.84 -4.13 -2.65
N PRO A 111 8.79 -3.66 -3.36
CA PRO A 111 8.30 -2.30 -3.20
C PRO A 111 7.82 -2.04 -1.77
N LEU A 112 8.18 -0.88 -1.24
CA LEU A 112 7.68 -0.35 0.02
C LEU A 112 6.67 0.75 -0.26
N VAL A 113 5.53 0.70 0.41
CA VAL A 113 4.46 1.70 0.35
C VAL A 113 4.25 2.27 1.75
N LEU A 114 4.32 3.57 1.92
CA LEU A 114 3.96 4.21 3.19
C LEU A 114 2.47 4.54 3.19
N MET A 115 1.77 4.13 4.25
CA MET A 115 0.36 4.48 4.44
C MET A 115 0.23 5.43 5.63
N GLY A 116 -0.30 6.63 5.39
CA GLY A 116 -0.45 7.64 6.45
C GLY A 116 -1.45 8.73 6.10
N TYR A 117 -1.90 9.46 7.12
CA TYR A 117 -2.92 10.49 6.99
C TYR A 117 -2.34 11.81 6.49
N LEU A 118 -3.14 12.55 5.73
CA LEU A 118 -2.76 13.80 5.08
C LEU A 118 -2.17 14.83 6.06
N ASN A 119 -2.76 14.96 7.25
CA ASN A 119 -2.29 15.88 8.27
C ASN A 119 -0.82 15.66 8.67
N VAL A 120 -0.41 14.40 8.83
CA VAL A 120 0.97 14.04 9.19
C VAL A 120 1.93 14.44 8.08
N ILE A 121 1.55 14.17 6.82
CA ILE A 121 2.36 14.46 5.64
C ILE A 121 2.46 15.97 5.41
N MET A 122 1.34 16.68 5.54
CA MET A 122 1.27 18.13 5.42
C MET A 122 2.13 18.82 6.47
N HIS A 123 2.09 18.35 7.73
CA HIS A 123 2.92 18.89 8.81
C HIS A 123 4.41 18.64 8.59
N TYR A 124 4.78 17.51 7.99
CA TYR A 124 6.17 17.22 7.61
C TYR A 124 6.64 18.06 6.42
N GLY A 125 5.72 18.50 5.59
CA GLY A 125 5.93 19.20 4.31
C GLY A 125 5.98 18.23 3.14
N TYR A 126 5.15 18.48 2.11
CA TYR A 126 5.00 17.59 0.95
C TYR A 126 6.33 17.33 0.24
N GLU A 127 7.09 18.37 -0.04
CA GLU A 127 8.39 18.27 -0.71
C GLU A 127 9.36 17.38 0.08
N GLU A 128 9.52 17.65 1.38
CA GLU A 128 10.45 16.91 2.24
C GLU A 128 10.00 15.46 2.46
N PHE A 129 8.68 15.23 2.53
CA PHE A 129 8.12 13.89 2.66
C PHE A 129 8.44 13.02 1.43
N PHE A 130 8.11 13.49 0.23
CA PHE A 130 8.34 12.71 -1.00
C PHE A 130 9.83 12.54 -1.32
N LYS A 131 10.64 13.55 -1.03
CA LYS A 131 12.10 13.46 -1.09
C LYS A 131 12.62 12.38 -0.13
N SER A 132 12.20 12.40 1.13
CA SER A 132 12.58 11.38 2.12
C SER A 132 12.14 9.98 1.72
N CYS A 133 10.94 9.84 1.13
CA CYS A 133 10.48 8.58 0.56
C CYS A 133 11.45 8.04 -0.49
N ALA A 134 11.84 8.85 -1.48
CA ALA A 134 12.77 8.44 -2.52
C ALA A 134 14.18 8.14 -1.97
N GLU A 135 14.66 8.96 -1.04
CA GLU A 135 15.95 8.75 -0.38
C GLU A 135 15.99 7.45 0.42
N CYS A 136 14.87 6.99 0.96
CA CYS A 136 14.75 5.73 1.71
C CYS A 136 14.35 4.52 0.85
N GLY A 137 14.12 4.69 -0.46
CA GLY A 137 13.74 3.60 -1.36
C GLY A 137 12.27 3.19 -1.28
N VAL A 138 11.41 4.06 -0.76
CA VAL A 138 9.95 3.91 -0.82
C VAL A 138 9.50 4.09 -2.27
N SER A 139 8.53 3.29 -2.70
CA SER A 139 8.05 3.27 -4.10
C SER A 139 6.67 3.91 -4.26
N GLY A 140 5.89 3.99 -3.19
CA GLY A 140 4.56 4.56 -3.24
C GLY A 140 4.04 4.99 -1.87
N THR A 141 2.91 5.70 -1.90
CA THR A 141 2.19 6.14 -0.70
C THR A 141 0.70 5.90 -0.85
N ILE A 142 0.03 5.63 0.26
CA ILE A 142 -1.43 5.59 0.40
C ILE A 142 -1.80 6.66 1.42
N ILE A 143 -2.71 7.56 1.05
CA ILE A 143 -3.18 8.65 1.91
C ILE A 143 -4.72 8.55 1.95
N PRO A 144 -5.29 7.84 2.95
CA PRO A 144 -6.70 7.45 2.94
C PRO A 144 -7.69 8.62 2.95
N ASP A 145 -7.29 9.74 3.52
CA ASP A 145 -8.07 10.96 3.68
C ASP A 145 -7.71 12.06 2.65
N LEU A 146 -6.97 11.73 1.57
CA LEU A 146 -6.59 12.67 0.53
C LEU A 146 -7.74 12.94 -0.42
N PRO A 147 -8.27 14.17 -0.51
CA PRO A 147 -9.21 14.56 -1.56
C PRO A 147 -8.53 14.47 -2.94
N PHE A 148 -9.26 13.99 -3.93
CA PHE A 148 -8.66 13.74 -5.24
C PHE A 148 -8.27 15.03 -5.97
N ASP A 149 -8.98 16.12 -5.72
CA ASP A 149 -8.65 17.41 -6.32
C ASP A 149 -7.33 17.95 -5.74
N ASP A 150 -7.12 17.79 -4.42
CA ASP A 150 -5.85 18.13 -3.76
C ASP A 150 -4.72 17.20 -4.22
N TYR A 151 -5.04 15.92 -4.48
CA TYR A 151 -4.08 15.01 -5.13
C TYR A 151 -3.59 15.58 -6.46
N LEU A 152 -4.50 15.98 -7.35
CA LEU A 152 -4.13 16.45 -8.68
C LEU A 152 -3.35 17.77 -8.66
N THR A 153 -3.73 18.68 -7.77
CA THR A 153 -3.19 20.05 -7.75
C THR A 153 -1.94 20.22 -6.90
N GLU A 154 -1.85 19.53 -5.77
CA GLU A 154 -0.78 19.73 -4.78
C GLU A 154 0.16 18.54 -4.66
N ILE A 155 -0.38 17.32 -4.55
CA ILE A 155 0.40 16.14 -4.20
C ILE A 155 1.07 15.51 -5.41
N LYS A 156 0.30 15.28 -6.50
CA LYS A 156 0.80 14.60 -7.70
C LYS A 156 2.02 15.28 -8.31
N PRO A 157 2.08 16.62 -8.49
CA PRO A 157 3.25 17.27 -9.07
C PRO A 157 4.52 17.06 -8.25
N VAL A 158 4.40 16.94 -6.92
CA VAL A 158 5.54 16.68 -6.04
C VAL A 158 5.92 15.22 -6.08
N ALA A 159 4.97 14.31 -5.92
CA ALA A 159 5.20 12.87 -5.94
C ALA A 159 5.85 12.39 -7.26
N ASP A 160 5.39 12.93 -8.39
CA ASP A 160 5.93 12.60 -9.71
C ASP A 160 7.42 13.01 -9.87
N ARG A 161 7.84 14.14 -9.28
CA ARG A 161 9.27 14.55 -9.29
C ARG A 161 10.19 13.54 -8.60
N TYR A 162 9.68 12.85 -7.59
CA TYR A 162 10.42 11.85 -6.81
C TYR A 162 10.13 10.41 -7.22
N ASP A 163 9.37 10.21 -8.30
CA ASP A 163 8.93 8.89 -8.79
C ASP A 163 8.19 8.04 -7.73
N ILE A 164 7.44 8.70 -6.85
CA ILE A 164 6.61 8.03 -5.83
C ILE A 164 5.18 7.90 -6.33
N ARG A 165 4.65 6.68 -6.37
CA ARG A 165 3.25 6.42 -6.77
C ARG A 165 2.31 6.76 -5.62
N VAL A 166 1.31 7.60 -5.88
CA VAL A 166 0.23 7.86 -4.93
C VAL A 166 -0.94 6.93 -5.28
N ILE A 167 -1.14 5.94 -4.44
CA ILE A 167 -2.14 4.90 -4.65
C ILE A 167 -3.50 5.39 -4.15
N MET A 168 -4.47 5.44 -5.04
CA MET A 168 -5.82 5.89 -4.70
C MET A 168 -6.72 4.73 -4.34
N MET A 169 -7.60 5.00 -3.38
CA MET A 169 -8.56 4.03 -2.85
C MET A 169 -9.93 4.21 -3.50
N ILE A 170 -10.62 3.11 -3.74
CA ILE A 170 -12.03 3.09 -4.13
C ILE A 170 -12.82 2.18 -3.19
N THR A 171 -14.08 2.53 -2.98
CA THR A 171 -15.01 1.83 -2.09
C THR A 171 -16.23 1.34 -2.87
N PRO A 172 -17.11 0.50 -2.28
CA PRO A 172 -18.37 0.11 -2.92
C PRO A 172 -19.25 1.29 -3.36
N GLU A 173 -19.19 2.41 -2.63
CA GLU A 173 -19.95 3.64 -2.92
C GLU A 173 -19.33 4.50 -4.03
N THR A 174 -18.09 4.23 -4.43
CA THR A 174 -17.45 5.00 -5.51
C THR A 174 -18.12 4.70 -6.83
N ASP A 175 -18.65 5.73 -7.48
CA ASP A 175 -19.32 5.59 -8.79
C ASP A 175 -18.32 5.31 -9.92
N GLU A 176 -18.82 4.77 -11.04
CA GLU A 176 -17.98 4.36 -12.17
C GLU A 176 -17.24 5.53 -12.83
N LYS A 177 -17.87 6.69 -12.90
CA LYS A 177 -17.26 7.89 -13.49
C LYS A 177 -16.03 8.30 -12.66
N ARG A 178 -16.18 8.28 -11.33
CA ARG A 178 -15.07 8.58 -10.41
C ARG A 178 -13.98 7.53 -10.49
N ILE A 179 -14.32 6.24 -10.56
CA ILE A 179 -13.34 5.17 -10.73
C ILE A 179 -12.52 5.35 -12.01
N ARG A 180 -13.17 5.65 -13.16
CA ARG A 180 -12.46 5.89 -14.42
C ARG A 180 -11.58 7.13 -14.35
N PHE A 181 -12.05 8.19 -13.70
CA PHE A 181 -11.26 9.40 -13.51
C PHE A 181 -10.01 9.15 -12.66
N ILE A 182 -10.14 8.36 -11.59
CA ILE A 182 -8.99 7.89 -10.80
C ILE A 182 -8.03 7.07 -11.68
N ASP A 183 -8.54 6.10 -12.44
CA ASP A 183 -7.73 5.22 -13.29
C ASP A 183 -6.92 6.00 -14.34
N GLU A 184 -7.50 7.04 -14.92
CA GLU A 184 -6.85 7.89 -15.92
C GLU A 184 -5.73 8.77 -15.36
N HIS A 185 -5.82 9.19 -14.10
CA HIS A 185 -4.92 10.18 -13.50
C HIS A 185 -3.92 9.60 -12.51
N THR A 186 -4.00 8.30 -12.20
CA THR A 186 -3.11 7.63 -11.25
C THR A 186 -2.24 6.59 -11.94
N ASP A 187 -1.23 6.09 -11.23
CA ASP A 187 -0.32 5.05 -11.70
C ASP A 187 0.04 4.11 -10.53
N GLY A 188 0.54 2.91 -10.86
CA GLY A 188 0.86 1.87 -9.89
C GLY A 188 -0.27 0.85 -9.79
N PHE A 189 -1.22 1.06 -8.87
CA PHE A 189 -2.42 0.24 -8.75
C PHE A 189 -3.58 1.01 -8.10
N ILE A 190 -4.79 0.47 -8.19
CA ILE A 190 -5.96 0.98 -7.47
C ILE A 190 -6.22 0.08 -6.27
N TYR A 191 -6.31 0.67 -5.09
CA TYR A 191 -6.65 -0.03 -3.85
C TYR A 191 -8.16 -0.16 -3.72
N MET A 192 -8.68 -1.39 -3.82
CA MET A 192 -10.09 -1.68 -3.61
C MET A 192 -10.35 -2.01 -2.15
N VAL A 193 -11.06 -1.12 -1.47
CA VAL A 193 -11.53 -1.37 -0.10
C VAL A 193 -12.78 -2.23 -0.15
N SER A 194 -12.79 -3.36 0.54
CA SER A 194 -13.93 -4.30 0.51
C SER A 194 -15.18 -3.83 1.26
N SER A 195 -15.08 -2.72 2.01
CA SER A 195 -16.18 -2.16 2.80
C SER A 195 -15.93 -0.68 3.04
N ALA A 196 -16.98 0.13 3.07
CA ALA A 196 -16.91 1.52 3.54
C ALA A 196 -16.73 1.65 5.05
N ASN A 197 -16.91 0.56 5.79
CA ASN A 197 -16.67 0.52 7.23
C ASN A 197 -15.18 0.29 7.53
N VAL A 198 -14.77 0.65 8.74
CA VAL A 198 -13.38 0.49 9.23
C VAL A 198 -12.86 -0.95 9.10
N THR A 199 -11.53 -1.09 9.08
CA THR A 199 -10.85 -2.38 8.97
C THR A 199 -11.28 -3.37 10.05
N GLY A 200 -11.45 -4.65 9.67
CA GLY A 200 -11.79 -5.75 10.59
C GLY A 200 -11.82 -7.10 9.89
N ALA A 201 -11.64 -8.18 10.65
CA ALA A 201 -11.70 -9.54 10.14
C ALA A 201 -13.16 -9.92 9.78
N GLN A 202 -13.33 -10.60 8.64
CA GLN A 202 -14.62 -11.08 8.17
C GLN A 202 -14.56 -12.59 7.87
N SER A 203 -15.64 -13.31 8.15
CA SER A 203 -15.72 -14.74 7.85
C SER A 203 -15.89 -15.02 6.35
N ARG A 204 -16.64 -14.17 5.66
CA ARG A 204 -16.86 -14.21 4.20
C ARG A 204 -17.23 -12.82 3.68
N PHE A 205 -17.06 -12.60 2.37
CA PHE A 205 -17.67 -11.46 1.71
C PHE A 205 -19.15 -11.73 1.43
N ASP A 206 -19.99 -10.74 1.68
CA ASP A 206 -21.40 -10.76 1.30
C ASP A 206 -21.60 -10.52 -0.21
N ASN A 207 -22.84 -10.67 -0.68
CA ASN A 207 -23.15 -10.51 -2.10
C ASN A 207 -22.85 -9.09 -2.60
N ASP A 208 -23.11 -8.07 -1.79
CA ASP A 208 -22.89 -6.68 -2.19
C ASP A 208 -21.42 -6.41 -2.49
N LYS A 209 -20.49 -7.00 -1.72
CA LYS A 209 -19.06 -6.91 -1.97
C LYS A 209 -18.65 -7.66 -3.22
N LEU A 210 -19.22 -8.84 -3.46
CA LEU A 210 -18.95 -9.60 -4.68
C LEU A 210 -19.44 -8.85 -5.91
N ASP A 211 -20.61 -8.22 -5.84
CA ASP A 211 -21.18 -7.41 -6.92
C ASP A 211 -20.30 -6.17 -7.19
N TYR A 212 -19.80 -5.52 -6.14
CA TYR A 212 -18.81 -4.44 -6.29
C TYR A 212 -17.53 -4.93 -6.98
N PHE A 213 -16.96 -6.05 -6.58
CA PHE A 213 -15.76 -6.60 -7.22
C PHE A 213 -16.01 -6.94 -8.69
N ASN A 214 -17.16 -7.57 -9.01
CA ASN A 214 -17.55 -7.90 -10.37
C ASN A 214 -17.76 -6.65 -11.22
N ARG A 215 -18.42 -5.61 -10.67
CA ARG A 215 -18.62 -4.31 -11.32
C ARG A 215 -17.30 -3.68 -11.71
N VAL A 216 -16.36 -3.54 -10.76
CA VAL A 216 -15.06 -2.94 -11.04
C VAL A 216 -14.23 -3.78 -12.01
N ASN A 217 -14.30 -5.11 -11.90
CA ASN A 217 -13.60 -6.01 -12.81
C ASN A 217 -14.11 -5.88 -14.27
N GLY A 218 -15.42 -5.70 -14.44
CA GLY A 218 -16.05 -5.45 -15.75
C GLY A 218 -15.65 -4.12 -16.40
N MET A 219 -15.12 -3.15 -15.65
CA MET A 219 -14.75 -1.83 -16.16
C MET A 219 -13.47 -1.83 -17.02
N ARG A 220 -12.64 -2.89 -16.98
CA ARG A 220 -11.39 -3.03 -17.75
C ARG A 220 -10.46 -1.83 -17.57
N LEU A 221 -10.18 -1.49 -16.31
CA LEU A 221 -9.32 -0.38 -15.93
C LEU A 221 -7.88 -0.60 -16.40
N ARG A 222 -7.17 0.48 -16.66
CA ARG A 222 -5.76 0.49 -17.06
C ARG A 222 -4.86 0.01 -15.93
N ASN A 223 -5.10 0.52 -14.72
CA ASN A 223 -4.32 0.16 -13.57
C ASN A 223 -4.73 -1.21 -13.01
N PRO A 224 -3.78 -2.05 -12.58
CA PRO A 224 -4.09 -3.25 -11.80
C PRO A 224 -4.79 -2.88 -10.49
N ARG A 225 -5.48 -3.85 -9.91
CA ARG A 225 -6.22 -3.66 -8.65
C ARG A 225 -5.71 -4.60 -7.60
N MET A 226 -5.61 -4.10 -6.37
CA MET A 226 -5.40 -4.92 -5.18
C MET A 226 -6.58 -4.76 -4.22
N ILE A 227 -7.05 -5.87 -3.66
CA ILE A 227 -8.13 -5.86 -2.67
C ILE A 227 -7.53 -5.97 -1.29
N GLY A 228 -7.86 -5.00 -0.44
CA GLY A 228 -7.55 -4.98 0.98
C GLY A 228 -8.81 -4.89 1.84
N PHE A 229 -8.60 -4.97 3.15
CA PHE A 229 -9.61 -5.02 4.21
C PHE A 229 -10.45 -6.30 4.24
N GLY A 230 -10.71 -6.82 5.44
CA GLY A 230 -11.56 -7.98 5.66
C GLY A 230 -10.99 -9.33 5.22
N ILE A 231 -9.75 -9.40 4.72
CA ILE A 231 -9.10 -10.66 4.38
C ILE A 231 -8.45 -11.24 5.64
N SER A 232 -8.99 -12.36 6.13
CA SER A 232 -8.56 -12.97 7.40
C SER A 232 -8.57 -14.50 7.40
N ASN A 233 -9.01 -15.12 6.31
CA ASN A 233 -9.11 -16.57 6.16
C ASN A 233 -9.03 -16.96 4.67
N ARG A 234 -8.92 -18.26 4.41
CA ARG A 234 -8.85 -18.83 3.06
C ARG A 234 -9.99 -18.38 2.14
N GLN A 235 -11.24 -18.38 2.63
CA GLN A 235 -12.40 -18.06 1.80
C GLN A 235 -12.37 -16.61 1.31
N THR A 236 -12.05 -15.65 2.19
CA THR A 236 -11.93 -14.25 1.82
C THR A 236 -10.72 -14.00 0.91
N LEU A 237 -9.60 -14.69 1.15
CA LEU A 237 -8.40 -14.63 0.31
C LEU A 237 -8.69 -15.13 -1.12
N GLU A 238 -9.29 -16.30 -1.28
CA GLU A 238 -9.61 -16.86 -2.59
C GLU A 238 -10.61 -15.99 -3.35
N SER A 239 -11.61 -15.43 -2.65
CA SER A 239 -12.58 -14.54 -3.26
C SER A 239 -11.91 -13.24 -3.78
N ALA A 240 -11.03 -12.64 -3.00
CA ALA A 240 -10.29 -11.45 -3.41
C ALA A 240 -9.35 -11.75 -4.58
N ARG A 241 -8.63 -12.87 -4.55
CA ARG A 241 -7.72 -13.31 -5.62
C ARG A 241 -8.42 -13.52 -6.96
N ARG A 242 -9.67 -13.97 -6.98
CA ARG A 242 -10.44 -14.09 -8.24
C ARG A 242 -10.73 -12.76 -8.91
N ASN A 243 -10.80 -11.68 -8.13
CA ASN A 243 -11.30 -10.38 -8.59
C ASN A 243 -10.23 -9.28 -8.73
N ALA A 244 -8.99 -9.54 -8.33
CA ALA A 244 -7.90 -8.56 -8.38
C ALA A 244 -6.57 -9.19 -8.76
N ALA A 245 -5.56 -8.37 -9.07
CA ALA A 245 -4.19 -8.80 -9.33
C ALA A 245 -3.50 -9.31 -8.06
N GLY A 246 -3.94 -8.83 -6.89
CA GLY A 246 -3.39 -9.27 -5.62
C GLY A 246 -4.23 -8.85 -4.42
N THR A 247 -3.73 -9.17 -3.25
CA THR A 247 -4.40 -8.95 -1.96
C THR A 247 -3.48 -8.27 -0.96
N ILE A 248 -4.08 -7.49 -0.08
CA ILE A 248 -3.41 -6.78 1.01
C ILE A 248 -4.03 -7.25 2.33
N ILE A 249 -3.21 -7.77 3.24
CA ILE A 249 -3.67 -8.23 4.55
C ILE A 249 -3.02 -7.36 5.63
N GLY A 250 -3.87 -6.67 6.40
CA GLY A 250 -3.46 -5.75 7.45
C GLY A 250 -3.75 -6.29 8.85
N SER A 251 -4.95 -6.03 9.37
CA SER A 251 -5.31 -6.26 10.78
C SER A 251 -4.98 -7.67 11.29
N LYS A 252 -5.15 -8.69 10.44
CA LYS A 252 -4.81 -10.07 10.81
C LYS A 252 -3.31 -10.23 11.06
N PHE A 253 -2.47 -9.74 10.14
CA PHE A 253 -1.02 -9.82 10.30
C PHE A 253 -0.54 -8.97 11.49
N VAL A 254 -1.09 -7.76 11.67
CA VAL A 254 -0.77 -6.90 12.83
C VAL A 254 -1.09 -7.60 14.16
N SER A 255 -2.22 -8.30 14.26
CA SER A 255 -2.54 -9.08 15.47
C SER A 255 -1.52 -10.17 15.72
N LEU A 256 -1.22 -10.98 14.71
CA LEU A 256 -0.24 -12.06 14.83
C LEU A 256 1.17 -11.54 15.15
N LEU A 257 1.59 -10.44 14.53
CA LEU A 257 2.86 -9.80 14.81
C LEU A 257 2.96 -9.31 16.27
N ASN A 258 1.86 -8.77 16.80
CA ASN A 258 1.81 -8.35 18.19
C ASN A 258 1.77 -9.52 19.21
N GLU A 259 1.20 -10.65 18.81
CA GLU A 259 1.18 -11.88 19.62
C GLU A 259 2.56 -12.56 19.64
N GLU A 260 3.10 -12.84 18.46
CA GLU A 260 4.33 -13.62 18.30
C GLU A 260 5.61 -12.81 18.61
N LYS A 261 5.58 -11.49 18.47
CA LYS A 261 6.74 -10.58 18.59
C LYS A 261 7.90 -10.94 17.64
N ASP A 262 7.67 -11.84 16.71
CA ASP A 262 8.61 -12.34 15.71
C ASP A 262 7.93 -12.31 14.34
N PRO A 263 8.44 -11.55 13.36
CA PRO A 263 7.78 -11.39 12.06
C PRO A 263 7.75 -12.68 11.23
N GLY A 264 8.74 -13.56 11.41
CA GLY A 264 8.79 -14.85 10.73
C GLY A 264 7.70 -15.79 11.23
N LYS A 265 7.57 -15.93 12.56
CA LYS A 265 6.51 -16.75 13.18
C LYS A 265 5.12 -16.20 12.88
N ALA A 266 4.97 -14.88 12.93
CA ALA A 266 3.69 -14.23 12.58
C ALA A 266 3.29 -14.52 11.13
N LEU A 267 4.23 -14.51 10.19
CA LEU A 267 3.99 -14.86 8.80
C LEU A 267 3.64 -16.36 8.64
N ASP A 268 4.40 -17.26 9.28
CA ASP A 268 4.13 -18.70 9.21
C ASP A 268 2.72 -19.01 9.69
N ARG A 269 2.35 -18.46 10.85
CA ARG A 269 1.00 -18.63 11.40
C ARG A 269 -0.10 -18.03 10.51
N LEU A 270 0.17 -16.86 9.91
CA LEU A 270 -0.75 -16.28 8.93
C LEU A 270 -0.96 -17.22 7.73
N MET A 271 0.11 -17.79 7.20
CA MET A 271 0.03 -18.70 6.05
C MET A 271 -0.70 -19.99 6.38
N GLU A 272 -0.52 -20.54 7.59
CA GLU A 272 -1.28 -21.68 8.09
C GLU A 272 -2.79 -21.39 8.16
N GLU A 273 -3.18 -20.23 8.69
CA GLU A 273 -4.59 -19.84 8.81
C GLU A 273 -5.25 -19.47 7.46
N LEU A 274 -4.45 -19.18 6.42
CA LEU A 274 -4.91 -18.89 5.06
C LEU A 274 -4.90 -20.13 4.14
N SER A 275 -4.34 -21.24 4.59
CA SER A 275 -4.26 -22.53 3.85
C SER A 275 -5.56 -23.37 4.00
#